data_98d7e4303981a2c5d92680df421a56b6
#
_entry.id   98d7e4303981a2c5d92680df421a56b6
#
_cell.length_a   1.000
_cell.length_b   1.000
_cell.length_c   1.000
_cell.angle_alpha   90.00
_cell.angle_beta   90.00
_cell.angle_gamma   90.00
#
_symmetry.space_group_name_H-M   'P 1'
#
loop_
_entity.id
_entity.type
_entity.pdbx_description
1 polymer ?
#
loop_
_entity_poly.entity_id
_entity_poly.type
_entity_poly.pdbx_seq_one_letter_code
_entity_poly.pdbx_strand_id
1 'polypeptide(L)'
;MEKRIYLLLLSVVFIFSACRDKSDEFVEQLFTDSQITAALNQCADSAVMKTCNALCIVDTAGEEILGYYFFDSKSYRIDLVNQIVDTLVANGYQDQVDSLIFILNRAAEQCGEKISQFWASTIKNMTYPKPNLVLHGGNNAITEYLKTAKQSEFVATLVAYLPVQFTALNVDSTWSQLQYKYFEITGNYSPAPFGIITPTVEQMVTGFFKKMAIEEAAIRTTSALQGNPNGLLYRVFSTL
;
A
#
# COMPACT_ATOMS: atom_id res chain seq x y z
N MET A 1 18.37 -64.67 -65.45
CA MET A 1 17.28 -63.67 -65.38
C MET A 1 17.27 -63.07 -63.97
N GLU A 2 18.02 -62.03 -63.84
CA GLU A 2 18.16 -61.36 -62.56
C GLU A 2 17.16 -60.18 -62.46
N LYS A 3 16.27 -60.25 -61.48
CA LYS A 3 15.37 -59.12 -61.18
C LYS A 3 16.07 -58.20 -60.19
N ARG A 4 16.50 -57.04 -60.67
CA ARG A 4 17.00 -55.97 -59.84
C ARG A 4 15.82 -55.31 -59.14
N ILE A 5 15.78 -55.47 -57.79
CA ILE A 5 14.85 -54.78 -56.94
C ILE A 5 15.48 -53.43 -56.63
N TYR A 6 14.90 -52.32 -57.13
CA TYR A 6 15.26 -50.98 -56.77
C TYR A 6 14.61 -50.65 -55.39
N LEU A 7 15.45 -50.61 -54.40
CA LEU A 7 15.06 -50.14 -53.06
C LEU A 7 14.98 -48.61 -53.10
N LEU A 8 13.76 -48.07 -53.22
CA LEU A 8 13.49 -46.65 -53.11
C LEU A 8 13.59 -46.28 -51.62
N LEU A 9 14.75 -45.70 -51.22
CA LEU A 9 14.92 -45.06 -49.93
C LEU A 9 14.12 -43.76 -49.93
N LEU A 10 12.91 -43.84 -49.36
CA LEU A 10 12.09 -42.65 -49.06
C LEU A 10 12.73 -41.96 -47.86
N SER A 11 13.59 -40.95 -48.11
CA SER A 11 14.09 -40.05 -47.08
C SER A 11 12.92 -39.16 -46.64
N VAL A 12 12.28 -39.55 -45.53
CA VAL A 12 11.34 -38.69 -44.82
C VAL A 12 12.13 -37.58 -44.19
N VAL A 13 12.20 -36.47 -44.87
CA VAL A 13 12.68 -35.20 -44.29
C VAL A 13 11.61 -34.77 -43.28
N PHE A 14 11.83 -35.06 -42.01
CA PHE A 14 11.10 -34.40 -40.93
C PHE A 14 11.47 -32.93 -40.94
N ILE A 15 10.65 -32.17 -41.63
CA ILE A 15 10.62 -30.72 -41.44
C ILE A 15 10.03 -30.53 -40.04
N PHE A 16 10.90 -30.43 -39.05
CA PHE A 16 10.53 -29.81 -37.81
C PHE A 16 10.14 -28.37 -38.14
N SER A 17 8.86 -28.17 -38.44
CA SER A 17 8.25 -26.86 -38.27
C SER A 17 8.37 -26.53 -36.81
N ALA A 18 9.49 -25.89 -36.42
CA ALA A 18 9.54 -25.15 -35.19
C ALA A 18 8.37 -24.16 -35.29
N CYS A 19 7.28 -24.47 -34.61
CA CYS A 19 6.33 -23.46 -34.20
C CYS A 19 7.15 -22.46 -33.35
N ARG A 20 7.76 -21.53 -34.04
CA ARG A 20 8.22 -20.30 -33.43
C ARG A 20 6.94 -19.64 -32.96
N ASP A 21 6.73 -19.68 -31.65
CA ASP A 21 5.71 -18.87 -31.00
C ASP A 21 5.94 -17.43 -31.48
N LYS A 22 5.04 -16.96 -32.34
CA LYS A 22 5.05 -15.58 -32.82
C LYS A 22 4.63 -14.58 -31.71
N SER A 23 4.63 -15.02 -30.48
CA SER A 23 4.38 -14.16 -29.30
C SER A 23 5.59 -13.33 -28.86
N ASP A 24 6.80 -13.61 -29.41
CA ASP A 24 7.98 -12.77 -29.27
C ASP A 24 8.17 -11.87 -30.51
N GLU A 25 7.09 -11.37 -31.09
CA GLU A 25 7.17 -10.23 -31.99
C GLU A 25 7.70 -9.08 -31.12
N PHE A 26 8.95 -8.70 -31.38
CA PHE A 26 9.67 -7.60 -30.78
C PHE A 26 8.79 -6.35 -30.93
N VAL A 27 7.91 -6.12 -29.95
CA VAL A 27 7.25 -4.82 -29.80
C VAL A 27 8.41 -3.88 -29.50
N GLU A 28 8.75 -3.06 -30.49
CA GLU A 28 9.80 -2.04 -30.34
C GLU A 28 9.45 -1.27 -29.08
N GLN A 29 10.26 -1.43 -28.04
CA GLN A 29 9.98 -0.84 -26.75
C GLN A 29 10.13 0.67 -26.91
N LEU A 30 9.00 1.37 -26.96
CA LEU A 30 8.94 2.82 -27.19
C LEU A 30 9.73 3.60 -26.14
N PHE A 31 9.98 3.00 -24.97
CA PHE A 31 10.71 3.60 -23.85
C PHE A 31 11.75 2.61 -23.30
N THR A 32 12.89 3.13 -22.88
CA THR A 32 13.90 2.33 -22.17
C THR A 32 13.42 1.96 -20.76
N ASP A 33 13.98 0.90 -20.18
CA ASP A 33 13.72 0.49 -18.80
C ASP A 33 13.97 1.63 -17.79
N SER A 34 14.96 2.46 -18.04
CA SER A 34 15.23 3.64 -17.22
C SER A 34 14.12 4.68 -17.30
N GLN A 35 13.57 4.92 -18.49
CA GLN A 35 12.47 5.85 -18.68
C GLN A 35 11.19 5.30 -18.05
N ILE A 36 10.92 4.01 -18.21
CA ILE A 36 9.77 3.36 -17.57
C ILE A 36 9.90 3.44 -16.06
N THR A 37 11.07 3.09 -15.50
CA THR A 37 11.35 3.22 -14.06
C THR A 37 11.10 4.64 -13.56
N ALA A 38 11.57 5.64 -14.27
CA ALA A 38 11.35 7.04 -13.90
C ALA A 38 9.85 7.42 -13.93
N ALA A 39 9.09 6.95 -14.91
CA ALA A 39 7.65 7.18 -14.98
C ALA A 39 6.90 6.46 -13.85
N LEU A 40 7.26 5.21 -13.55
CA LEU A 40 6.70 4.46 -12.42
C LEU A 40 6.97 5.17 -11.08
N ASN A 41 8.19 5.70 -10.89
CA ASN A 41 8.54 6.46 -9.69
C ASN A 41 7.74 7.77 -9.58
N GLN A 42 7.52 8.49 -10.69
CA GLN A 42 6.65 9.67 -10.71
C GLN A 42 5.20 9.33 -10.35
N CYS A 43 4.69 8.22 -10.85
CA CYS A 43 3.36 7.72 -10.48
C CYS A 43 3.28 7.37 -8.99
N ALA A 44 4.27 6.62 -8.49
CA ALA A 44 4.36 6.25 -7.07
C ALA A 44 4.39 7.48 -6.15
N ASP A 45 5.23 8.46 -6.47
CA ASP A 45 5.36 9.70 -5.71
C ASP A 45 4.04 10.49 -5.67
N SER A 46 3.39 10.62 -6.83
CA SER A 46 2.06 11.26 -6.94
C SER A 46 0.99 10.51 -6.14
N ALA A 47 0.98 9.17 -6.18
CA ALA A 47 0.03 8.36 -5.43
C ALA A 47 0.26 8.47 -3.91
N VAL A 48 1.52 8.45 -3.46
CA VAL A 48 1.88 8.67 -2.05
C VAL A 48 1.45 10.04 -1.57
N MET A 49 1.76 11.09 -2.34
CA MET A 49 1.37 12.47 -1.99
C MET A 49 -0.14 12.61 -1.84
N LYS A 50 -0.91 12.08 -2.78
CA LYS A 50 -2.38 12.11 -2.72
C LYS A 50 -2.92 11.30 -1.53
N THR A 51 -2.29 10.16 -1.23
CA THR A 51 -2.64 9.33 -0.07
C THR A 51 -2.36 10.07 1.24
N CYS A 52 -1.21 10.72 1.38
CA CYS A 52 -0.88 11.52 2.56
C CYS A 52 -1.86 12.70 2.71
N ASN A 53 -2.18 13.39 1.62
CA ASN A 53 -3.15 14.50 1.63
C ASN A 53 -4.58 14.04 2.01
N ALA A 54 -4.91 12.78 1.79
CA ALA A 54 -6.20 12.23 2.18
C ALA A 54 -6.22 11.71 3.63
N LEU A 55 -5.18 11.00 4.06
CA LEU A 55 -5.18 10.26 5.33
C LEU A 55 -4.37 10.90 6.46
N CYS A 56 -3.37 11.72 6.12
CA CYS A 56 -2.41 12.25 7.09
C CYS A 56 -2.64 13.74 7.41
N ILE A 57 -3.81 14.26 7.13
CA ILE A 57 -4.21 15.61 7.50
C ILE A 57 -5.00 15.53 8.80
N VAL A 58 -4.56 16.32 9.78
CA VAL A 58 -5.35 16.53 11.00
C VAL A 58 -6.42 17.58 10.67
N ASP A 59 -7.66 17.14 10.53
CA ASP A 59 -8.78 18.05 10.41
C ASP A 59 -9.04 18.70 11.77
N THR A 60 -8.71 19.98 11.87
CA THR A 60 -8.89 20.79 13.07
C THR A 60 -10.27 21.42 13.19
N ALA A 61 -11.03 21.47 12.08
CA ALA A 61 -12.32 22.14 12.02
C ALA A 61 -13.52 21.18 12.14
N GLY A 62 -13.31 19.85 11.98
CA GLY A 62 -14.37 18.86 12.02
C GLY A 62 -15.32 18.91 10.80
N GLU A 63 -14.98 19.72 9.80
CA GLU A 63 -15.79 19.95 8.61
C GLU A 63 -15.32 19.12 7.41
N GLU A 64 -14.09 18.62 7.46
CA GLU A 64 -13.51 17.84 6.38
C GLU A 64 -13.56 16.35 6.62
N ILE A 65 -13.86 15.59 5.58
CA ILE A 65 -13.90 14.13 5.56
C ILE A 65 -12.50 13.56 5.26
N LEU A 66 -11.45 14.17 5.84
CA LEU A 66 -10.05 13.76 5.67
C LEU A 66 -9.51 13.05 6.92
N GLY A 67 -8.37 12.43 6.77
CA GLY A 67 -7.71 11.70 7.85
C GLY A 67 -8.21 10.26 8.03
N TYR A 68 -7.51 9.48 8.84
CA TYR A 68 -7.85 8.08 9.08
C TYR A 68 -9.25 7.91 9.70
N TYR A 69 -9.68 8.85 10.52
CA TYR A 69 -10.94 8.73 11.25
C TYR A 69 -12.17 9.08 10.42
N PHE A 70 -12.13 10.16 9.65
CA PHE A 70 -13.32 10.69 8.97
C PHE A 70 -13.40 10.35 7.49
N PHE A 71 -12.26 10.05 6.85
CA PHE A 71 -12.23 9.87 5.40
C PHE A 71 -13.13 8.72 4.95
N ASP A 72 -13.87 8.96 3.88
CA ASP A 72 -14.73 7.98 3.19
C ASP A 72 -15.59 7.14 4.17
N SER A 73 -16.44 7.83 4.94
CA SER A 73 -17.34 7.17 5.90
C SER A 73 -16.62 6.24 6.89
N LYS A 74 -15.41 6.62 7.28
CA LYS A 74 -14.55 5.86 8.22
C LYS A 74 -13.97 4.56 7.65
N SER A 75 -13.91 4.42 6.30
CA SER A 75 -13.37 3.22 5.64
C SER A 75 -11.90 2.94 5.95
N TYR A 76 -11.18 3.93 6.46
CA TYR A 76 -9.76 3.85 6.84
C TYR A 76 -9.54 3.96 8.34
N ARG A 77 -10.61 4.09 9.12
CA ARG A 77 -10.52 4.24 10.57
C ARG A 77 -9.74 3.10 11.20
N ILE A 78 -8.85 3.48 12.09
CA ILE A 78 -8.12 2.55 12.94
C ILE A 78 -9.02 2.21 14.12
N ASP A 79 -9.43 0.97 14.21
CA ASP A 79 -10.24 0.43 15.28
C ASP A 79 -9.41 -0.49 16.17
N LEU A 80 -9.57 -0.37 17.47
CA LEU A 80 -8.95 -1.27 18.42
C LEU A 80 -9.94 -2.40 18.76
N VAL A 81 -9.68 -3.57 18.21
CA VAL A 81 -10.50 -4.77 18.43
C VAL A 81 -9.72 -5.76 19.28
N ASN A 82 -10.12 -5.93 20.53
CA ASN A 82 -9.54 -6.92 21.44
C ASN A 82 -10.49 -7.19 22.61
N GLN A 83 -10.20 -8.24 23.38
CA GLN A 83 -11.03 -8.66 24.52
C GLN A 83 -11.26 -7.54 25.57
N ILE A 84 -10.28 -6.64 25.77
CA ILE A 84 -10.44 -5.53 26.71
C ILE A 84 -11.51 -4.58 26.22
N VAL A 85 -11.45 -4.19 24.95
CA VAL A 85 -12.42 -3.30 24.32
C VAL A 85 -13.80 -3.91 24.34
N ASP A 86 -13.96 -5.19 23.92
CA ASP A 86 -15.24 -5.88 23.91
C ASP A 86 -15.87 -5.94 25.29
N THR A 87 -15.07 -6.25 26.32
CA THR A 87 -15.55 -6.28 27.70
C THR A 87 -15.97 -4.90 28.20
N LEU A 88 -15.20 -3.86 27.89
CA LEU A 88 -15.50 -2.49 28.29
C LEU A 88 -16.82 -2.01 27.64
N VAL A 89 -16.97 -2.24 26.34
CA VAL A 89 -18.19 -1.89 25.61
C VAL A 89 -19.40 -2.61 26.19
N ALA A 90 -19.31 -3.90 26.45
CA ALA A 90 -20.37 -4.69 27.06
C ALA A 90 -20.76 -4.21 28.48
N ASN A 91 -19.88 -3.46 29.16
CA ASN A 91 -20.12 -2.91 30.49
C ASN A 91 -20.36 -1.39 30.51
N GLY A 92 -20.69 -0.78 29.37
CA GLY A 92 -21.16 0.60 29.29
C GLY A 92 -20.06 1.65 29.12
N TYR A 93 -18.82 1.26 28.74
CA TYR A 93 -17.69 2.17 28.53
C TYR A 93 -17.48 2.51 27.04
N GLN A 94 -18.55 2.46 26.25
CA GLN A 94 -18.46 2.75 24.79
C GLN A 94 -17.84 4.13 24.50
N ASP A 95 -18.30 5.19 25.18
CA ASP A 95 -17.83 6.57 24.95
C ASP A 95 -16.32 6.72 25.20
N GLN A 96 -15.80 6.05 26.22
CA GLN A 96 -14.38 6.08 26.57
C GLN A 96 -13.55 5.30 25.53
N VAL A 97 -14.07 4.19 25.03
CA VAL A 97 -13.47 3.41 23.95
C VAL A 97 -13.47 4.24 22.66
N ASP A 98 -14.57 4.89 22.32
CA ASP A 98 -14.66 5.74 21.14
C ASP A 98 -13.69 6.93 21.21
N SER A 99 -13.53 7.52 22.41
CA SER A 99 -12.54 8.57 22.67
C SER A 99 -11.12 8.07 22.44
N LEU A 100 -10.79 6.86 22.91
CA LEU A 100 -9.48 6.24 22.63
C LEU A 100 -9.28 6.02 21.14
N ILE A 101 -10.24 5.44 20.45
CA ILE A 101 -10.19 5.20 19.00
C ILE A 101 -9.98 6.52 18.24
N PHE A 102 -10.67 7.57 18.64
CA PHE A 102 -10.49 8.91 18.07
C PHE A 102 -9.05 9.41 18.20
N ILE A 103 -8.47 9.39 19.42
CA ILE A 103 -7.09 9.87 19.62
C ILE A 103 -6.03 8.97 18.98
N LEU A 104 -6.27 7.66 18.83
CA LEU A 104 -5.41 6.76 18.06
C LEU A 104 -5.33 7.18 16.59
N ASN A 105 -6.48 7.50 16.00
CA ASN A 105 -6.53 7.98 14.62
C ASN A 105 -5.84 9.35 14.47
N ARG A 106 -6.03 10.28 15.42
CA ARG A 106 -5.30 11.55 15.45
C ARG A 106 -3.78 11.35 15.54
N ALA A 107 -3.31 10.38 16.35
CA ALA A 107 -1.90 10.05 16.43
C ALA A 107 -1.35 9.51 15.07
N ALA A 108 -2.14 8.70 14.38
CA ALA A 108 -1.79 8.18 13.06
C ALA A 108 -1.67 9.30 12.02
N GLU A 109 -2.60 10.24 12.01
CA GLU A 109 -2.60 11.39 11.10
C GLU A 109 -1.39 12.29 11.31
N GLN A 110 -0.96 12.47 12.56
CA GLN A 110 0.25 13.24 12.89
C GLN A 110 1.56 12.56 12.43
N CYS A 111 1.50 11.31 11.98
CA CYS A 111 2.66 10.64 11.37
C CYS A 111 2.90 11.06 9.90
N GLY A 112 2.07 11.92 9.31
CA GLY A 112 2.09 12.26 7.88
C GLY A 112 3.43 12.74 7.36
N GLU A 113 4.13 13.60 8.08
CA GLU A 113 5.48 14.06 7.72
C GLU A 113 6.46 12.89 7.65
N LYS A 114 6.44 12.02 8.66
CA LYS A 114 7.31 10.84 8.71
C LYS A 114 7.03 9.85 7.58
N ILE A 115 5.74 9.66 7.26
CA ILE A 115 5.31 8.83 6.12
C ILE A 115 5.83 9.42 4.82
N SER A 116 5.64 10.71 4.60
CA SER A 116 6.11 11.40 3.40
C SER A 116 7.62 11.33 3.24
N GLN A 117 8.39 11.55 4.30
CA GLN A 117 9.86 11.44 4.27
C GLN A 117 10.34 10.02 3.95
N PHE A 118 9.72 9.00 4.54
CA PHE A 118 10.03 7.60 4.27
C PHE A 118 9.86 7.27 2.78
N TRP A 119 8.69 7.60 2.23
CA TRP A 119 8.39 7.28 0.84
C TRP A 119 9.17 8.11 -0.16
N ALA A 120 9.38 9.41 0.08
CA ALA A 120 10.19 10.25 -0.79
C ALA A 120 11.63 9.69 -0.92
N SER A 121 12.24 9.28 0.20
CA SER A 121 13.57 8.66 0.19
C SER A 121 13.59 7.29 -0.49
N THR A 122 12.54 6.50 -0.27
CA THR A 122 12.40 5.15 -0.84
C THR A 122 12.23 5.21 -2.35
N ILE A 123 11.26 6.00 -2.84
CA ILE A 123 10.92 6.11 -4.26
C ILE A 123 12.08 6.70 -5.07
N LYS A 124 12.78 7.69 -4.53
CA LYS A 124 13.95 8.29 -5.21
C LYS A 124 15.00 7.27 -5.65
N ASN A 125 15.17 6.20 -4.87
CA ASN A 125 16.17 5.17 -5.11
C ASN A 125 15.55 3.84 -5.59
N MET A 126 14.25 3.84 -5.90
CA MET A 126 13.54 2.62 -6.29
C MET A 126 13.92 2.22 -7.72
N THR A 127 14.19 0.93 -7.88
CA THR A 127 14.38 0.28 -9.17
C THR A 127 13.46 -0.92 -9.28
N TYR A 128 13.08 -1.24 -10.50
CA TYR A 128 12.23 -2.40 -10.80
C TYR A 128 13.03 -3.38 -11.65
N PRO A 129 13.24 -4.63 -11.23
CA PRO A 129 13.99 -5.62 -12.01
C PRO A 129 13.41 -5.86 -13.42
N LYS A 130 12.09 -5.67 -13.56
CA LYS A 130 11.34 -5.77 -14.81
C LYS A 130 10.29 -4.66 -14.86
N PRO A 131 10.70 -3.41 -15.17
CA PRO A 131 9.81 -2.25 -15.08
C PRO A 131 8.63 -2.37 -16.06
N ASN A 132 8.81 -3.02 -17.19
CA ASN A 132 7.76 -3.25 -18.18
C ASN A 132 6.63 -4.14 -17.62
N LEU A 133 6.95 -5.14 -16.79
CA LEU A 133 5.92 -5.96 -16.14
C LEU A 133 5.11 -5.18 -15.11
N VAL A 134 5.73 -4.20 -14.44
CA VAL A 134 5.03 -3.32 -13.50
C VAL A 134 4.18 -2.31 -14.26
N LEU A 135 4.69 -1.79 -15.37
CA LEU A 135 3.96 -0.85 -16.24
C LEU A 135 2.66 -1.49 -16.79
N HIS A 136 2.78 -2.68 -17.37
CA HIS A 136 1.64 -3.41 -17.97
C HIS A 136 0.90 -4.31 -16.96
N GLY A 137 1.23 -4.21 -15.68
CA GLY A 137 0.52 -4.89 -14.60
C GLY A 137 -0.87 -4.29 -14.34
N GLY A 138 -1.54 -4.79 -13.29
CA GLY A 138 -2.84 -4.23 -12.88
C GLY A 138 -2.76 -2.77 -12.44
N ASN A 139 -3.92 -2.16 -12.28
CA ASN A 139 -4.03 -0.72 -11.96
C ASN A 139 -3.37 -0.30 -10.63
N ASN A 140 -2.93 -1.24 -9.80
CA ASN A 140 -2.23 -1.03 -8.54
C ASN A 140 -0.87 -1.75 -8.48
N ALA A 141 -0.27 -2.08 -9.63
CA ALA A 141 0.95 -2.89 -9.70
C ALA A 141 2.17 -2.25 -9.03
N ILE A 142 2.27 -0.91 -9.04
CA ILE A 142 3.32 -0.17 -8.33
C ILE A 142 3.12 -0.31 -6.82
N THR A 143 1.89 -0.11 -6.36
CA THR A 143 1.53 -0.23 -4.94
C THR A 143 1.83 -1.64 -4.41
N GLU A 144 1.47 -2.69 -5.12
CA GLU A 144 1.76 -4.07 -4.73
C GLU A 144 3.27 -4.36 -4.73
N TYR A 145 4.01 -3.81 -5.70
CA TYR A 145 5.46 -3.92 -5.73
C TYR A 145 6.09 -3.23 -4.51
N LEU A 146 5.71 -1.99 -4.22
CA LEU A 146 6.21 -1.23 -3.06
C LEU A 146 5.84 -1.91 -1.75
N LYS A 147 4.62 -2.41 -1.63
CA LYS A 147 4.15 -3.17 -0.48
C LYS A 147 5.03 -4.40 -0.24
N THR A 148 5.25 -5.21 -1.27
CA THR A 148 6.09 -6.40 -1.18
C THR A 148 7.53 -6.07 -0.80
N ALA A 149 8.09 -5.01 -1.38
CA ALA A 149 9.49 -4.67 -1.21
C ALA A 149 9.79 -3.90 0.08
N LYS A 150 8.83 -3.12 0.62
CA LYS A 150 9.10 -2.10 1.64
C LYS A 150 8.14 -2.06 2.82
N GLN A 151 7.08 -2.87 2.85
CA GLN A 151 6.12 -2.83 3.95
C GLN A 151 6.78 -3.06 5.32
N SER A 152 7.70 -4.00 5.44
CA SER A 152 8.36 -4.31 6.72
C SER A 152 9.19 -3.13 7.24
N GLU A 153 9.92 -2.44 6.36
CA GLU A 153 10.70 -1.25 6.71
C GLU A 153 9.77 -0.09 7.10
N PHE A 154 8.66 0.05 6.38
CA PHE A 154 7.65 1.07 6.67
C PHE A 154 6.98 0.84 8.03
N VAL A 155 6.55 -0.39 8.32
CA VAL A 155 6.02 -0.78 9.64
C VAL A 155 7.04 -0.48 10.74
N ALA A 156 8.29 -0.91 10.59
CA ALA A 156 9.34 -0.67 11.59
C ALA A 156 9.55 0.83 11.85
N THR A 157 9.52 1.65 10.78
CA THR A 157 9.64 3.11 10.89
C THR A 157 8.50 3.72 11.70
N LEU A 158 7.27 3.28 11.47
CA LEU A 158 6.09 3.79 12.17
C LEU A 158 6.01 3.28 13.61
N VAL A 159 6.36 2.03 13.87
CA VAL A 159 6.44 1.47 15.24
C VAL A 159 7.44 2.28 16.10
N ALA A 160 8.55 2.72 15.52
CA ALA A 160 9.53 3.55 16.21
C ALA A 160 9.08 5.00 16.41
N TYR A 161 8.22 5.53 15.55
CA TYR A 161 7.82 6.94 15.56
C TYR A 161 6.49 7.21 16.29
N LEU A 162 5.51 6.32 16.18
CA LEU A 162 4.16 6.48 16.73
C LEU A 162 4.14 6.75 18.25
N PRO A 163 5.03 6.17 19.08
CA PRO A 163 5.07 6.48 20.53
C PRO A 163 5.24 7.97 20.86
N VAL A 164 5.92 8.73 20.01
CA VAL A 164 6.05 10.18 20.17
C VAL A 164 4.68 10.86 20.09
N GLN A 165 3.86 10.44 19.14
CA GLN A 165 2.49 10.96 18.95
C GLN A 165 1.55 10.48 20.07
N PHE A 166 1.73 9.25 20.53
CA PHE A 166 0.97 8.70 21.66
C PHE A 166 1.20 9.52 22.93
N THR A 167 2.46 9.87 23.22
CA THR A 167 2.80 10.73 24.34
C THR A 167 2.18 12.11 24.19
N ALA A 168 2.28 12.73 23.00
CA ALA A 168 1.74 14.07 22.74
C ALA A 168 0.21 14.15 22.90
N LEU A 169 -0.51 13.05 22.64
CA LEU A 169 -1.98 12.96 22.70
C LEU A 169 -2.48 12.22 23.95
N ASN A 170 -1.62 11.88 24.90
CA ASN A 170 -1.95 11.12 26.12
C ASN A 170 -2.61 9.75 25.84
N VAL A 171 -2.30 9.12 24.73
CA VAL A 171 -2.88 7.82 24.34
C VAL A 171 -2.56 6.74 25.38
N ASP A 172 -1.30 6.67 25.83
CA ASP A 172 -0.86 5.68 26.82
C ASP A 172 -1.59 5.81 28.15
N SER A 173 -1.83 7.06 28.61
CA SER A 173 -2.59 7.33 29.82
C SER A 173 -4.04 6.90 29.69
N THR A 174 -4.67 7.23 28.56
CA THR A 174 -6.07 6.84 28.29
C THR A 174 -6.21 5.32 28.21
N TRP A 175 -5.29 4.65 27.52
CA TRP A 175 -5.28 3.19 27.43
C TRP A 175 -5.08 2.53 28.80
N SER A 176 -4.16 3.04 29.62
CA SER A 176 -3.91 2.53 30.99
C SER A 176 -5.15 2.66 31.88
N GLN A 177 -5.90 3.76 31.76
CA GLN A 177 -7.15 3.94 32.50
C GLN A 177 -8.22 2.91 32.09
N LEU A 178 -8.34 2.63 30.79
CA LEU A 178 -9.26 1.62 30.28
C LEU A 178 -8.86 0.20 30.70
N GLN A 179 -7.57 -0.11 30.70
CA GLN A 179 -7.08 -1.40 31.23
C GLN A 179 -7.37 -1.54 32.72
N TYR A 180 -7.27 -0.47 33.52
CA TYR A 180 -7.65 -0.50 34.91
C TYR A 180 -9.16 -0.76 35.12
N LYS A 181 -10.01 -0.16 34.29
CA LYS A 181 -11.46 -0.43 34.30
C LYS A 181 -11.78 -1.88 33.91
N TYR A 182 -11.08 -2.42 32.93
CA TYR A 182 -11.19 -3.84 32.59
C TYR A 182 -10.85 -4.75 33.78
N PHE A 183 -9.79 -4.40 34.53
CA PHE A 183 -9.44 -5.12 35.77
C PHE A 183 -10.55 -5.04 36.82
N GLU A 184 -11.12 -3.86 37.06
CA GLU A 184 -12.23 -3.70 38.03
C GLU A 184 -13.44 -4.58 37.67
N ILE A 185 -13.74 -4.72 36.38
CA ILE A 185 -14.87 -5.53 35.89
C ILE A 185 -14.56 -7.04 36.01
N THR A 186 -13.37 -7.46 35.66
CA THR A 186 -13.06 -8.90 35.49
C THR A 186 -12.36 -9.51 36.71
N GLY A 187 -11.79 -8.71 37.60
CA GLY A 187 -10.89 -9.15 38.66
C GLY A 187 -9.55 -9.72 38.13
N ASN A 188 -9.30 -9.60 36.85
CA ASN A 188 -8.13 -10.20 36.18
C ASN A 188 -7.06 -9.15 35.91
N TYR A 189 -6.18 -8.94 36.87
CA TYR A 189 -5.01 -8.08 36.73
C TYR A 189 -3.85 -8.84 36.07
N SER A 190 -4.10 -9.46 34.97
CA SER A 190 -3.01 -9.81 34.08
C SER A 190 -2.78 -8.59 33.20
N PRO A 191 -1.62 -7.93 33.27
CA PRO A 191 -1.25 -7.01 32.21
C PRO A 191 -1.05 -7.85 30.96
N ALA A 192 -2.16 -8.18 30.32
CA ALA A 192 -2.07 -8.77 29.00
C ALA A 192 -1.22 -7.79 28.18
N PRO A 193 -0.20 -8.25 27.48
CA PRO A 193 0.67 -7.41 26.68
C PRO A 193 -0.06 -6.94 25.42
N PHE A 194 -1.23 -6.33 25.60
CA PHE A 194 -1.93 -5.69 24.49
C PHE A 194 -1.32 -4.29 24.31
N GLY A 195 -0.07 -4.30 23.81
CA GLY A 195 0.49 -3.09 23.26
C GLY A 195 -0.39 -2.62 22.12
N ILE A 196 -0.83 -1.38 22.14
CA ILE A 196 -1.70 -0.80 21.11
C ILE A 196 -0.90 -0.22 19.94
N ILE A 197 0.42 -0.12 20.04
CA ILE A 197 1.28 0.45 18.98
C ILE A 197 1.25 -0.43 17.74
N THR A 198 1.60 -1.70 17.86
CA THR A 198 1.69 -2.60 16.70
C THR A 198 0.36 -2.75 15.97
N PRO A 199 -0.77 -3.06 16.64
CA PRO A 199 -2.06 -3.12 15.96
C PRO A 199 -2.46 -1.81 15.27
N THR A 200 -2.15 -0.67 15.88
CA THR A 200 -2.41 0.65 15.28
C THR A 200 -1.59 0.83 14.01
N VAL A 201 -0.29 0.53 14.05
CA VAL A 201 0.59 0.65 12.87
C VAL A 201 0.17 -0.30 11.75
N GLU A 202 -0.22 -1.53 12.06
CA GLU A 202 -0.67 -2.50 11.04
C GLU A 202 -1.92 -2.00 10.31
N GLN A 203 -2.86 -1.41 11.04
CA GLN A 203 -4.05 -0.82 10.43
C GLN A 203 -3.73 0.45 9.64
N MET A 204 -2.85 1.34 10.18
CA MET A 204 -2.35 2.50 9.44
C MET A 204 -1.76 2.10 8.09
N VAL A 205 -0.85 1.12 8.09
CA VAL A 205 -0.16 0.65 6.89
C VAL A 205 -1.14 0.00 5.91
N THR A 206 -2.09 -0.77 6.42
CA THR A 206 -3.15 -1.38 5.60
C THR A 206 -4.00 -0.31 4.93
N GLY A 207 -4.45 0.69 5.68
CA GLY A 207 -5.22 1.82 5.16
C GLY A 207 -4.42 2.64 4.14
N PHE A 208 -3.15 2.89 4.42
CA PHE A 208 -2.26 3.61 3.53
C PHE A 208 -2.12 2.93 2.17
N PHE A 209 -1.79 1.63 2.13
CA PHE A 209 -1.67 0.91 0.86
C PHE A 209 -3.01 0.75 0.13
N LYS A 210 -4.11 0.57 0.86
CA LYS A 210 -5.45 0.56 0.28
C LYS A 210 -5.75 1.88 -0.45
N LYS A 211 -5.46 3.02 0.17
CA LYS A 211 -5.68 4.34 -0.44
C LYS A 211 -4.70 4.60 -1.58
N MET A 212 -3.43 4.25 -1.42
CA MET A 212 -2.41 4.39 -2.45
C MET A 212 -2.77 3.61 -3.73
N ALA A 213 -3.31 2.40 -3.60
CA ALA A 213 -3.78 1.61 -4.75
C ALA A 213 -4.89 2.29 -5.52
N ILE A 214 -5.81 2.97 -4.83
CA ILE A 214 -6.88 3.76 -5.46
C ILE A 214 -6.30 4.96 -6.21
N GLU A 215 -5.34 5.68 -5.61
CA GLU A 215 -4.70 6.82 -6.24
C GLU A 215 -3.85 6.42 -7.45
N GLU A 216 -3.11 5.31 -7.36
CA GLU A 216 -2.39 4.75 -8.50
C GLU A 216 -3.33 4.41 -9.65
N ALA A 217 -4.43 3.69 -9.35
CA ALA A 217 -5.42 3.32 -10.36
C ALA A 217 -6.01 4.56 -11.05
N ALA A 218 -6.32 5.61 -10.29
CA ALA A 218 -6.80 6.88 -10.84
C ALA A 218 -5.77 7.55 -11.76
N ILE A 219 -4.48 7.57 -11.36
CA ILE A 219 -3.40 8.14 -12.19
C ILE A 219 -3.23 7.34 -13.47
N ARG A 220 -3.26 6.01 -13.41
CA ARG A 220 -3.12 5.14 -14.59
C ARG A 220 -4.24 5.34 -15.61
N THR A 221 -5.46 5.56 -15.16
CA THR A 221 -6.66 5.59 -16.01
C THR A 221 -7.12 7.00 -16.40
N THR A 222 -6.55 8.04 -15.79
CA THR A 222 -7.01 9.41 -16.00
C THR A 222 -5.85 10.30 -16.47
N SER A 223 -5.83 10.64 -17.74
CA SER A 223 -4.75 11.42 -18.35
C SER A 223 -4.52 12.78 -17.69
N ALA A 224 -5.59 13.43 -17.20
CA ALA A 224 -5.47 14.70 -16.47
C ALA A 224 -4.65 14.58 -15.16
N LEU A 225 -4.57 13.39 -14.57
CA LEU A 225 -3.77 13.14 -13.37
C LEU A 225 -2.32 12.77 -13.68
N GLN A 226 -1.98 12.54 -14.96
CA GLN A 226 -0.63 12.22 -15.41
C GLN A 226 0.23 13.47 -15.68
N GLY A 227 -0.36 14.65 -15.52
CA GLY A 227 0.32 15.94 -15.64
C GLY A 227 0.49 16.41 -17.09
N ASN A 228 1.65 17.01 -17.39
CA ASN A 228 1.91 17.57 -18.71
C ASN A 228 1.94 16.48 -19.80
N PRO A 229 1.18 16.62 -20.92
CA PRO A 229 1.20 15.67 -22.04
C PRO A 229 2.59 15.41 -22.66
N ASN A 230 3.52 16.36 -22.54
CA ASN A 230 4.90 16.18 -22.96
C ASN A 230 5.79 15.54 -21.86
N GLY A 231 5.25 15.37 -20.66
CA GLY A 231 5.96 14.76 -19.54
C GLY A 231 6.14 13.25 -19.70
N LEU A 232 7.14 12.70 -19.04
CA LEU A 232 7.47 11.29 -19.15
C LEU A 232 6.36 10.39 -18.62
N LEU A 233 5.75 10.75 -17.48
CA LEU A 233 4.66 10.00 -16.89
C LEU A 233 3.48 9.86 -17.89
N TYR A 234 3.01 10.99 -18.45
CA TYR A 234 1.92 10.97 -19.42
C TYR A 234 2.27 10.11 -20.66
N ARG A 235 3.45 10.35 -21.24
CA ARG A 235 3.88 9.65 -22.46
C ARG A 235 3.99 8.13 -22.28
N VAL A 236 4.51 7.69 -21.14
CA VAL A 236 4.65 6.26 -20.84
C VAL A 236 3.29 5.63 -20.54
N PHE A 237 2.45 6.29 -19.75
CA PHE A 237 1.15 5.74 -19.36
C PHE A 237 0.09 5.86 -20.46
N SER A 238 0.25 6.75 -21.44
CA SER A 238 -0.63 6.83 -22.62
C SER A 238 -0.45 5.66 -23.59
N THR A 239 0.50 4.76 -23.36
CA THR A 239 0.69 3.53 -24.13
C THR A 239 -0.04 2.32 -23.55
N LEU A 240 -0.71 2.50 -22.39
CA LEU A 240 -1.51 1.47 -21.73
C LEU A 240 -2.94 1.47 -22.27
#